data_bb32a99e1667c0b93ef695144688e28e
#
_entry.id   bb32a99e1667c0b93ef695144688e28e
#
_cell.length_a   1.000
_cell.length_b   1.000
_cell.length_c   1.000
_cell.angle_alpha   90.00
_cell.angle_beta   90.00
_cell.angle_gamma   90.00
#
_symmetry.space_group_name_H-M   'P 1'
#
loop_
_entity.id
_entity.type
_entity.pdbx_description
1 polymer ?
#
loop_
_entity_poly.entity_id
_entity_poly.type
_entity_poly.pdbx_seq_one_letter_code
_entity_poly.pdbx_strand_id
1 'polypeptide(L)'
;MYEHFPMGVFLRGKNRSKMSVKDNHDMTTRWEDCWEAAPELHMLLKESKTLESARNKVARYIEAREWTYSCDVGEIESWDYVLFKEVIRTLKNIISPRNERIAGTSALENLWSAAVNGDADVSDDFVAEFVHFFKALKLKADVYPSRLMEGIDSPKFDKYEGRVAGQMRSDYLDHMGKRMDGYLTRYQSGLDPQINAKRNENRKRILETLDSTEDDWKDWHWQFRHVFKDIQGLDTIKKLIKLEPHHEESIRLALENHVPFGVTPYYLHLMDQESCDQDYAVRRQVFPPLGYVQNMITHRKDKKWAFDFMKEGDTSPIDLITRRYPRVAIIKPYESCPQICVYCQRNWEISSPLMASALAPMEKIEAALQWFSDHEEMMDVLLTGGDPLVMDDSLIDRILGKLSEMPHLRSIRVATRTPATVPQRITSELCEILAQYHEFGKRNLCMVTHFMHPYEVTPETVDAIKKVKMTGIEVYNQQVFTFANSRKFETSALRIVLKQIGVDPYYTFNMKGKTEMEDYAVPISRILQEGKEEARLLPGIFRTDEPVFNVPGLGKD
;
A
#
# COMPACT_ATOMS: atom_id res chain seq x y z
N MET A 1 -15.61 5.48 15.99
CA MET A 1 -15.06 4.18 16.39
C MET A 1 -13.61 4.14 15.92
N TYR A 2 -12.74 4.92 16.58
CA TYR A 2 -11.30 5.04 16.28
C TYR A 2 -10.56 5.00 17.62
N GLU A 3 -10.46 3.82 18.19
CA GLU A 3 -9.58 3.56 19.32
C GLU A 3 -8.52 2.56 18.85
N HIS A 4 -7.26 2.92 19.07
CA HIS A 4 -6.06 2.10 19.04
C HIS A 4 -5.22 2.07 17.75
N PHE A 5 -4.22 2.95 17.70
CA PHE A 5 -3.01 2.72 16.91
C PHE A 5 -1.83 2.38 17.84
N PRO A 6 -1.24 1.20 17.76
CA PRO A 6 0.05 0.94 18.39
C PRO A 6 1.17 1.46 17.49
N MET A 7 1.84 2.53 17.89
CA MET A 7 3.15 2.92 17.35
C MET A 7 4.24 2.01 17.95
N GLY A 8 4.44 0.84 17.37
CA GLY A 8 5.37 -0.16 17.88
C GLY A 8 6.44 -0.66 16.93
N VAL A 9 6.74 0.04 15.83
CA VAL A 9 7.62 -0.52 14.78
C VAL A 9 8.95 0.25 14.58
N PHE A 10 9.24 1.31 15.30
CA PHE A 10 10.40 2.16 14.99
C PHE A 10 11.57 2.14 16.01
N LEU A 11 11.79 1.03 16.72
CA LEU A 11 12.95 0.96 17.60
C LEU A 11 13.73 -0.36 17.45
N ARG A 12 14.47 -0.55 16.38
CA ARG A 12 15.71 -1.36 16.31
C ARG A 12 16.40 -1.20 14.95
N GLY A 13 17.50 -0.47 14.92
CA GLY A 13 18.35 -0.40 13.74
C GLY A 13 19.69 0.26 14.06
N LYS A 14 20.65 -0.51 14.58
CA LYS A 14 22.05 -0.11 14.57
C LYS A 14 22.65 -0.39 13.20
N ASN A 15 23.37 0.61 12.67
CA ASN A 15 24.22 0.65 11.49
C ASN A 15 23.55 1.08 10.17
N ARG A 16 23.56 2.38 9.94
CA ARG A 16 23.46 2.94 8.59
C ARG A 16 24.85 3.22 8.03
N SER A 17 25.24 2.50 6.98
CA SER A 17 26.28 2.94 6.06
C SER A 17 25.71 4.08 5.20
N LYS A 18 26.42 5.22 5.17
CA LYS A 18 26.08 6.42 4.45
C LYS A 18 26.02 6.17 2.94
N MET A 19 24.85 6.30 2.32
CA MET A 19 24.73 6.60 0.91
C MET A 19 24.29 8.05 0.73
N SER A 20 25.13 8.83 0.07
CA SER A 20 24.96 10.25 -0.19
C SER A 20 23.91 10.48 -1.28
N VAL A 21 22.76 11.02 -0.92
CA VAL A 21 21.98 11.86 -1.82
C VAL A 21 22.38 13.29 -1.50
N LYS A 22 23.09 13.92 -2.43
CA LYS A 22 23.35 15.36 -2.36
C LYS A 22 22.07 16.07 -2.71
N ASP A 23 21.38 16.57 -1.70
CA ASP A 23 20.63 17.81 -1.76
C ASP A 23 20.50 18.37 -0.33
N ASN A 24 20.93 19.60 -0.19
CA ASN A 24 21.02 20.44 0.97
C ASN A 24 19.89 20.26 2.01
N HIS A 25 20.21 19.72 3.17
CA HIS A 25 20.03 20.27 4.50
C HIS A 25 20.58 19.25 5.50
N ASP A 26 21.86 19.42 5.82
CA ASP A 26 22.48 18.83 7.00
C ASP A 26 21.94 19.60 8.25
N MET A 27 20.70 19.29 8.61
CA MET A 27 20.10 19.70 9.89
C MET A 27 19.79 18.44 10.68
N THR A 28 20.78 17.93 11.39
CA THR A 28 20.53 17.01 12.50
C THR A 28 19.57 17.69 13.47
N THR A 29 18.33 17.19 13.56
CA THR A 29 17.35 17.69 14.53
C THR A 29 17.85 17.34 15.92
N ARG A 30 18.12 18.36 16.75
CA ARG A 30 18.66 18.20 18.08
C ARG A 30 17.56 18.29 19.14
N TRP A 31 17.83 17.78 20.32
CA TRP A 31 16.94 17.95 21.45
C TRP A 31 16.67 19.42 21.80
N GLU A 32 17.62 20.32 21.48
CA GLU A 32 17.44 21.76 21.64
C GLU A 32 16.23 22.27 20.85
N ASP A 33 16.06 21.83 19.58
CA ASP A 33 14.90 22.22 18.74
C ASP A 33 13.58 21.74 19.37
N CYS A 34 13.57 20.55 19.95
CA CYS A 34 12.44 19.99 20.66
C CYS A 34 12.04 20.83 21.88
N TRP A 35 13.04 21.24 22.68
CA TRP A 35 12.81 22.03 23.89
C TRP A 35 12.51 23.48 23.58
N GLU A 36 13.02 24.06 22.50
CA GLU A 36 12.61 25.37 21.99
C GLU A 36 11.14 25.38 21.59
N ALA A 37 10.67 24.30 20.94
CA ALA A 37 9.26 24.14 20.59
C ALA A 37 8.34 24.08 21.83
N ALA A 38 8.80 23.51 22.95
CA ALA A 38 7.99 23.36 24.19
C ALA A 38 8.81 23.58 25.48
N PRO A 39 9.25 24.81 25.76
CA PRO A 39 10.07 25.09 26.96
C PRO A 39 9.37 24.79 28.28
N GLU A 40 8.05 24.97 28.34
CA GLU A 40 7.27 24.61 29.53
C GLU A 40 7.28 23.11 29.81
N LEU A 41 7.13 22.28 28.75
CA LEU A 41 7.22 20.83 28.89
C LEU A 41 8.61 20.36 29.30
N HIS A 42 9.66 21.00 28.77
CA HIS A 42 11.02 20.72 29.18
C HIS A 42 11.21 20.95 30.70
N MET A 43 10.75 22.08 31.23
CA MET A 43 10.83 22.36 32.68
C MET A 43 10.03 21.32 33.48
N LEU A 44 8.81 20.99 33.09
CA LEU A 44 7.97 20.02 33.77
C LEU A 44 8.62 18.63 33.84
N LEU A 45 9.21 18.19 32.72
CA LEU A 45 9.94 16.92 32.65
C LEU A 45 11.21 16.95 33.54
N LYS A 46 12.00 18.01 33.45
CA LYS A 46 13.24 18.17 34.22
C LYS A 46 13.02 18.20 35.75
N GLU A 47 11.91 18.79 36.17
CA GLU A 47 11.53 18.84 37.60
C GLU A 47 10.86 17.55 38.10
N SER A 48 10.61 16.58 37.23
CA SER A 48 9.95 15.34 37.61
C SER A 48 10.93 14.33 38.18
N LYS A 49 10.62 13.81 39.36
CA LYS A 49 11.49 12.85 40.08
C LYS A 49 11.26 11.40 39.66
N THR A 50 10.12 11.10 39.04
CA THR A 50 9.75 9.77 38.59
C THR A 50 9.03 9.86 37.27
N LEU A 51 9.02 8.77 36.48
CA LEU A 51 8.29 8.69 35.22
C LEU A 51 6.78 8.92 35.41
N GLU A 52 6.20 8.42 36.50
CA GLU A 52 4.79 8.65 36.83
C GLU A 52 4.50 10.13 37.13
N SER A 53 5.40 10.82 37.85
CA SER A 53 5.29 12.27 38.06
C SER A 53 5.40 13.04 36.75
N ALA A 54 6.31 12.64 35.87
CA ALA A 54 6.45 13.21 34.54
C ALA A 54 5.15 13.04 33.72
N ARG A 55 4.60 11.83 33.71
CA ARG A 55 3.34 11.50 33.03
C ARG A 55 2.20 12.39 33.49
N ASN A 56 2.01 12.48 34.79
CA ASN A 56 0.94 13.29 35.38
C ASN A 56 1.07 14.78 35.05
N LYS A 57 2.29 15.32 35.09
CA LYS A 57 2.55 16.72 34.73
C LYS A 57 2.30 16.98 33.23
N VAL A 58 2.80 16.10 32.35
CA VAL A 58 2.59 16.21 30.90
C VAL A 58 1.10 16.07 30.55
N ALA A 59 0.39 15.12 31.14
CA ALA A 59 -1.04 14.95 30.91
C ALA A 59 -1.83 16.23 31.28
N ARG A 60 -1.55 16.80 32.46
CA ARG A 60 -2.18 18.07 32.89
C ARG A 60 -1.83 19.25 31.97
N TYR A 61 -0.60 19.31 31.48
CA TYR A 61 -0.22 20.35 30.52
C TYR A 61 -1.01 20.23 29.22
N ILE A 62 -1.12 19.01 28.67
CA ILE A 62 -1.90 18.74 27.46
C ILE A 62 -3.38 19.09 27.67
N GLU A 63 -3.96 18.72 28.79
CA GLU A 63 -5.35 19.02 29.14
C GLU A 63 -5.59 20.53 29.30
N ALA A 64 -4.65 21.24 29.93
CA ALA A 64 -4.74 22.69 30.05
C ALA A 64 -4.69 23.41 28.68
N ARG A 65 -3.84 22.94 27.76
CA ARG A 65 -3.80 23.44 26.39
C ARG A 65 -5.09 23.16 25.64
N GLU A 66 -5.63 21.95 25.77
CA GLU A 66 -6.91 21.59 25.14
C GLU A 66 -8.04 22.50 25.62
N TRP A 67 -8.10 22.78 26.94
CA TRP A 67 -9.08 23.69 27.51
C TRP A 67 -8.96 25.13 27.00
N THR A 68 -7.72 25.67 27.00
CA THR A 68 -7.46 27.05 26.54
C THR A 68 -7.99 27.30 25.14
N TYR A 69 -7.66 26.42 24.20
CA TYR A 69 -8.05 26.58 22.79
C TYR A 69 -9.47 26.10 22.49
N SER A 70 -10.13 25.38 23.37
CA SER A 70 -11.55 25.02 23.20
C SER A 70 -12.49 26.19 23.47
N CYS A 71 -12.01 27.21 24.19
CA CYS A 71 -12.79 28.40 24.54
C CYS A 71 -12.66 29.55 23.51
N ASP A 72 -11.60 29.55 22.69
CA ASP A 72 -11.24 30.64 21.76
C ASP A 72 -11.40 30.29 20.27
N VAL A 73 -12.45 29.59 19.90
CA VAL A 73 -12.65 29.03 18.54
C VAL A 73 -12.81 30.11 17.44
N GLY A 74 -12.96 31.40 17.80
CA GLY A 74 -13.32 32.45 16.83
C GLY A 74 -12.17 33.03 15.99
N GLU A 75 -10.90 32.88 16.40
CA GLU A 75 -9.74 33.48 15.73
C GLU A 75 -8.73 32.45 15.16
N ILE A 76 -8.95 31.16 15.40
CA ILE A 76 -8.02 30.10 14.98
C ILE A 76 -8.40 29.60 13.60
N GLU A 77 -7.44 29.55 12.67
CA GLU A 77 -7.67 28.91 11.38
C GLU A 77 -8.14 27.47 11.57
N SER A 78 -9.21 27.08 10.92
CA SER A 78 -9.89 25.80 11.12
C SER A 78 -8.96 24.58 10.96
N TRP A 79 -7.89 24.72 10.18
CA TRP A 79 -6.92 23.68 9.93
C TRP A 79 -5.94 23.48 11.08
N ASP A 80 -5.38 24.56 11.62
CA ASP A 80 -4.48 24.49 12.78
C ASP A 80 -5.19 23.90 13.99
N TYR A 81 -6.48 24.20 14.15
CA TYR A 81 -7.31 23.62 15.18
C TYR A 81 -7.52 22.10 15.00
N VAL A 82 -7.75 21.64 13.78
CA VAL A 82 -7.86 20.19 13.49
C VAL A 82 -6.57 19.47 13.82
N LEU A 83 -5.41 19.99 13.37
CA LEU A 83 -4.10 19.43 13.69
C LEU A 83 -3.84 19.42 15.19
N PHE A 84 -4.15 20.51 15.87
CA PHE A 84 -4.05 20.61 17.32
C PHE A 84 -4.85 19.52 18.03
N LYS A 85 -6.12 19.29 17.65
CA LYS A 85 -6.97 18.22 18.24
C LYS A 85 -6.39 16.83 17.99
N GLU A 86 -5.91 16.56 16.80
CA GLU A 86 -5.27 15.27 16.47
C GLU A 86 -3.99 15.06 17.28
N VAL A 87 -3.19 16.08 17.45
CA VAL A 87 -1.96 16.01 18.26
C VAL A 87 -2.27 15.80 19.74
N ILE A 88 -3.26 16.48 20.30
CA ILE A 88 -3.74 16.25 21.67
C ILE A 88 -4.10 14.79 21.86
N ARG A 89 -4.92 14.23 20.96
CA ARG A 89 -5.33 12.83 21.01
C ARG A 89 -4.13 11.88 20.92
N THR A 90 -3.23 12.15 19.99
CA THR A 90 -2.03 11.34 19.75
C THR A 90 -1.12 11.34 20.97
N LEU A 91 -0.82 12.51 21.53
CA LEU A 91 0.04 12.63 22.71
C LEU A 91 -0.56 11.95 23.93
N LYS A 92 -1.87 12.11 24.19
CA LYS A 92 -2.57 11.38 25.28
C LYS A 92 -2.40 9.87 25.15
N ASN A 93 -2.47 9.34 23.92
CA ASN A 93 -2.26 7.92 23.66
C ASN A 93 -0.79 7.51 23.86
N ILE A 94 0.15 8.24 23.27
CA ILE A 94 1.60 7.93 23.33
C ILE A 94 2.09 7.84 24.77
N ILE A 95 1.70 8.79 25.63
CA ILE A 95 2.13 8.83 27.04
C ILE A 95 1.36 7.87 27.96
N SER A 96 0.39 7.13 27.44
CA SER A 96 -0.44 6.24 28.27
C SER A 96 0.31 4.95 28.66
N PRO A 97 0.15 4.43 29.89
CA PRO A 97 0.75 3.16 30.30
C PRO A 97 0.27 1.97 29.46
N ARG A 98 -0.91 2.08 28.85
CA ARG A 98 -1.45 1.05 27.97
C ARG A 98 -0.64 0.98 26.68
N ASN A 99 -0.34 2.13 26.06
CA ASN A 99 0.45 2.19 24.83
C ASN A 99 1.88 1.69 25.07
N GLU A 100 2.48 2.05 26.19
CA GLU A 100 3.82 1.57 26.57
C GLU A 100 3.89 0.05 26.70
N ARG A 101 2.87 -0.57 27.31
CA ARG A 101 2.80 -2.04 27.39
C ARG A 101 2.66 -2.71 26.01
N ILE A 102 1.89 -2.09 25.12
CA ILE A 102 1.69 -2.63 23.76
C ILE A 102 2.94 -2.43 22.92
N ALA A 103 3.54 -1.25 22.98
CA ALA A 103 4.74 -0.90 22.22
C ALA A 103 6.03 -1.56 22.75
N GLY A 104 6.04 -1.99 24.02
CA GLY A 104 7.22 -2.50 24.68
C GLY A 104 8.29 -1.41 24.96
N THR A 105 7.96 -0.14 24.73
CA THR A 105 8.84 1.02 24.96
C THR A 105 8.02 2.21 25.47
N SER A 106 8.69 3.17 26.10
CA SER A 106 8.06 4.40 26.59
C SER A 106 8.64 5.63 25.89
N ALA A 107 7.85 6.26 25.02
CA ALA A 107 8.22 7.53 24.43
C ALA A 107 8.37 8.63 25.48
N LEU A 108 7.55 8.58 26.54
CA LEU A 108 7.65 9.52 27.65
C LEU A 108 8.95 9.35 28.45
N GLU A 109 9.42 8.11 28.65
CA GLU A 109 10.69 7.83 29.32
C GLU A 109 11.87 8.41 28.54
N ASN A 110 11.85 8.26 27.21
CA ASN A 110 12.86 8.84 26.33
C ASN A 110 12.87 10.37 26.41
N LEU A 111 11.70 11.01 26.35
CA LEU A 111 11.58 12.47 26.53
C LEU A 111 12.06 12.92 27.91
N TRP A 112 11.71 12.19 28.95
CA TRP A 112 12.12 12.50 30.32
C TRP A 112 13.61 12.32 30.50
N SER A 113 14.18 11.22 29.99
CA SER A 113 15.66 10.99 30.01
C SER A 113 16.38 12.11 29.28
N ALA A 114 15.94 12.50 28.10
CA ALA A 114 16.55 13.60 27.37
C ALA A 114 16.44 14.94 28.11
N ALA A 115 15.31 15.20 28.75
CA ALA A 115 15.16 16.44 29.54
C ALA A 115 16.05 16.49 30.77
N VAL A 116 16.33 15.35 31.42
CA VAL A 116 17.16 15.29 32.66
C VAL A 116 18.64 15.12 32.33
N ASN A 117 18.97 14.25 31.39
CA ASN A 117 20.34 13.84 31.06
C ASN A 117 20.92 14.55 29.84
N GLY A 118 20.09 15.28 29.09
CA GLY A 118 20.47 15.98 27.85
C GLY A 118 20.42 15.10 26.60
N ASP A 119 20.19 13.81 26.74
CA ASP A 119 20.12 12.86 25.62
C ASP A 119 19.26 11.61 25.94
N ALA A 120 18.84 10.90 24.91
CA ALA A 120 18.20 9.58 24.96
C ALA A 120 18.60 8.77 23.73
N ASP A 121 18.66 7.43 23.86
CA ASP A 121 19.01 6.51 22.76
C ASP A 121 17.81 6.34 21.80
N VAL A 122 17.57 7.35 20.97
CA VAL A 122 16.49 7.40 19.97
C VAL A 122 17.01 7.90 18.63
N SER A 123 16.23 7.69 17.55
CA SER A 123 16.57 8.21 16.22
C SER A 123 16.29 9.71 16.10
N ASP A 124 16.98 10.38 15.17
CA ASP A 124 16.70 11.78 14.82
C ASP A 124 15.26 11.99 14.37
N ASP A 125 14.66 11.00 13.71
CA ASP A 125 13.25 11.01 13.29
C ASP A 125 12.30 11.07 14.49
N PHE A 126 12.63 10.38 15.59
CA PHE A 126 11.84 10.47 16.83
C PHE A 126 11.84 11.89 17.39
N VAL A 127 12.99 12.54 17.41
CA VAL A 127 13.11 13.93 17.91
C VAL A 127 12.36 14.89 17.00
N ALA A 128 12.52 14.75 15.68
CA ALA A 128 11.82 15.56 14.69
C ALA A 128 10.30 15.48 14.82
N GLU A 129 9.76 14.27 15.05
CA GLU A 129 8.32 14.06 15.26
C GLU A 129 7.81 14.81 16.49
N PHE A 130 8.56 14.79 17.60
CA PHE A 130 8.17 15.52 18.80
C PHE A 130 8.32 17.03 18.67
N VAL A 131 9.25 17.54 17.87
CA VAL A 131 9.31 18.97 17.51
C VAL A 131 8.00 19.41 16.87
N HIS A 132 7.48 18.64 15.90
CA HIS A 132 6.20 18.95 15.24
C HIS A 132 5.01 18.80 16.18
N PHE A 133 4.97 17.78 17.02
CA PHE A 133 3.91 17.66 18.03
C PHE A 133 3.89 18.86 18.98
N PHE A 134 5.03 19.29 19.45
CA PHE A 134 5.10 20.41 20.39
C PHE A 134 4.80 21.76 19.75
N LYS A 135 5.20 21.97 18.50
CA LYS A 135 4.77 23.14 17.72
C LYS A 135 3.25 23.14 17.50
N ALA A 136 2.67 21.99 17.20
CA ALA A 136 1.23 21.84 17.00
C ALA A 136 0.41 22.14 18.28
N LEU A 137 0.95 21.85 19.47
CA LEU A 137 0.34 22.25 20.76
C LEU A 137 0.24 23.77 20.93
N LYS A 138 0.94 24.54 20.12
CA LYS A 138 0.90 26.01 20.06
C LYS A 138 0.24 26.53 18.78
N LEU A 139 -0.49 25.69 18.04
CA LEU A 139 -1.08 26.00 16.74
C LEU A 139 -0.04 26.43 15.68
N LYS A 140 1.19 25.95 15.80
CA LYS A 140 2.33 26.24 14.91
C LYS A 140 2.97 24.94 14.42
N ALA A 141 2.17 24.02 13.88
CA ALA A 141 2.66 22.70 13.50
C ALA A 141 3.75 22.74 12.42
N ASP A 142 3.85 23.79 11.61
CA ASP A 142 4.71 23.95 10.43
C ASP A 142 4.67 22.76 9.43
N VAL A 143 3.74 21.84 9.65
CA VAL A 143 3.52 20.67 8.78
C VAL A 143 2.79 21.08 7.51
N TYR A 144 2.23 22.29 7.52
CA TYR A 144 1.58 22.93 6.41
C TYR A 144 1.98 24.42 6.34
N PRO A 145 2.11 24.92 5.16
CA PRO A 145 1.04 24.88 4.18
C PRO A 145 1.16 23.68 3.26
N SER A 146 0.08 22.94 3.05
CA SER A 146 -0.06 22.24 1.78
C SER A 146 0.39 23.23 0.70
N ARG A 147 1.38 22.87 -0.12
CA ARG A 147 1.84 23.74 -1.21
C ARG A 147 0.71 24.17 -2.16
N LEU A 148 -0.45 23.51 -2.04
CA LEU A 148 -1.69 23.89 -2.69
C LEU A 148 -2.21 25.27 -2.23
N MET A 149 -1.94 25.65 -1.01
CA MET A 149 -2.37 26.95 -0.43
C MET A 149 -1.28 28.02 -0.47
N GLU A 150 -0.03 27.65 -0.84
CA GLU A 150 1.08 28.58 -0.85
C GLU A 150 0.84 29.73 -1.85
N GLY A 151 0.91 30.96 -1.36
CA GLY A 151 0.66 32.17 -2.16
C GLY A 151 -0.78 32.38 -2.59
N ILE A 152 -1.76 31.74 -1.93
CA ILE A 152 -3.18 32.06 -2.05
C ILE A 152 -3.61 32.76 -0.77
N ASP A 153 -4.05 33.99 -0.90
CA ASP A 153 -4.69 34.69 0.21
C ASP A 153 -5.98 33.93 0.58
N SER A 154 -6.11 33.60 1.86
CA SER A 154 -7.34 32.98 2.36
C SER A 154 -8.49 33.98 2.16
N PRO A 155 -9.53 33.65 1.37
CA PRO A 155 -10.61 34.57 1.16
C PRO A 155 -11.39 34.74 2.46
N LYS A 156 -11.65 35.99 2.82
CA LYS A 156 -12.42 36.33 4.01
C LYS A 156 -13.92 36.20 3.72
N PHE A 157 -14.38 34.94 3.52
CA PHE A 157 -15.79 34.63 3.21
C PHE A 157 -16.74 35.12 4.30
N ASP A 158 -16.28 35.12 5.53
CA ASP A 158 -16.98 35.61 6.73
C ASP A 158 -17.37 37.08 6.69
N LYS A 159 -16.74 37.86 5.79
CA LYS A 159 -17.08 39.27 5.55
C LYS A 159 -18.19 39.49 4.52
N TYR A 160 -18.63 38.44 3.85
CA TYR A 160 -19.62 38.48 2.77
C TYR A 160 -20.70 37.42 3.02
N GLU A 161 -21.90 37.69 2.51
CA GLU A 161 -23.04 36.80 2.63
C GLU A 161 -23.68 36.50 1.27
N GLY A 162 -24.50 35.47 1.21
CA GLY A 162 -25.31 35.10 0.06
C GLY A 162 -24.49 34.85 -1.22
N ARG A 163 -24.97 35.39 -2.35
CA ARG A 163 -24.41 35.12 -3.68
C ARG A 163 -22.97 35.60 -3.84
N VAL A 164 -22.60 36.71 -3.23
CA VAL A 164 -21.23 37.27 -3.32
C VAL A 164 -20.24 36.33 -2.62
N ALA A 165 -20.55 35.89 -1.41
CA ALA A 165 -19.72 34.91 -0.71
C ALA A 165 -19.60 33.61 -1.51
N GLY A 166 -20.71 33.13 -2.10
CA GLY A 166 -20.73 31.93 -2.96
C GLY A 166 -19.83 32.05 -4.19
N GLN A 167 -19.85 33.20 -4.87
CA GLN A 167 -19.00 33.45 -6.03
C GLN A 167 -17.50 33.46 -5.64
N MET A 168 -17.13 34.21 -4.62
CA MET A 168 -15.74 34.28 -4.12
C MET A 168 -15.22 32.92 -3.71
N ARG A 169 -16.07 32.10 -3.07
CA ARG A 169 -15.72 30.74 -2.69
C ARG A 169 -15.53 29.86 -3.92
N SER A 170 -16.39 29.97 -4.93
CA SER A 170 -16.27 29.22 -6.19
C SER A 170 -14.94 29.51 -6.88
N ASP A 171 -14.60 30.80 -7.04
CA ASP A 171 -13.34 31.20 -7.68
C ASP A 171 -12.12 30.70 -6.93
N TYR A 172 -12.18 30.70 -5.60
CA TYR A 172 -11.13 30.14 -4.75
C TYR A 172 -10.99 28.62 -4.95
N LEU A 173 -12.10 27.89 -4.99
CA LEU A 173 -12.11 26.44 -5.20
C LEU A 173 -11.61 26.05 -6.60
N ASP A 174 -11.96 26.84 -7.63
CA ASP A 174 -11.41 26.65 -8.98
C ASP A 174 -9.89 26.82 -9.01
N HIS A 175 -9.37 27.76 -8.26
CA HIS A 175 -7.94 27.97 -8.13
C HIS A 175 -7.24 26.78 -7.44
N MET A 176 -7.86 26.23 -6.41
CA MET A 176 -7.39 25.01 -5.75
C MET A 176 -7.41 23.81 -6.71
N GLY A 177 -8.50 23.62 -7.47
CA GLY A 177 -8.63 22.56 -8.47
C GLY A 177 -7.52 22.62 -9.50
N LYS A 178 -7.26 23.79 -10.10
CA LYS A 178 -6.15 23.97 -11.08
C LYS A 178 -4.79 23.62 -10.51
N ARG A 179 -4.53 23.91 -9.23
CA ARG A 179 -3.27 23.50 -8.60
C ARG A 179 -3.16 22.00 -8.43
N MET A 180 -4.25 21.33 -8.05
CA MET A 180 -4.28 19.87 -7.96
C MET A 180 -4.05 19.23 -9.33
N ASP A 181 -4.67 19.74 -10.39
CA ASP A 181 -4.46 19.27 -11.76
C ASP A 181 -2.96 19.32 -12.14
N GLY A 182 -2.24 20.36 -11.73
CA GLY A 182 -0.81 20.48 -11.93
C GLY A 182 0.03 19.37 -11.24
N TYR A 183 -0.52 18.69 -10.22
CA TYR A 183 0.09 17.48 -9.66
C TYR A 183 -0.36 16.22 -10.40
N LEU A 184 -1.66 16.09 -10.67
CA LEU A 184 -2.23 14.89 -11.30
C LEU A 184 -1.66 14.66 -12.70
N THR A 185 -1.44 15.72 -13.48
CA THR A 185 -0.86 15.64 -14.84
C THR A 185 0.55 15.07 -14.89
N ARG A 186 1.25 14.98 -13.76
CA ARG A 186 2.56 14.31 -13.66
C ARG A 186 2.45 12.79 -13.74
N TYR A 187 1.29 12.24 -13.44
CA TYR A 187 1.04 10.80 -13.34
C TYR A 187 0.19 10.34 -14.51
N GLN A 188 0.83 10.23 -15.69
CA GLN A 188 0.15 9.79 -16.89
C GLN A 188 -0.40 8.37 -16.72
N SER A 189 -1.56 8.11 -17.26
CA SER A 189 -2.10 6.75 -17.33
C SER A 189 -1.63 6.04 -18.59
N GLY A 190 -1.67 4.72 -18.58
CA GLY A 190 -1.42 3.93 -19.78
C GLY A 190 -2.49 4.11 -20.88
N LEU A 191 -3.56 4.86 -20.60
CA LEU A 191 -4.58 5.26 -21.59
C LEU A 191 -4.19 6.50 -22.38
N ASP A 192 -3.15 7.22 -21.96
CA ASP A 192 -2.63 8.36 -22.71
C ASP A 192 -2.21 7.92 -24.12
N PRO A 193 -2.64 8.63 -25.19
CA PRO A 193 -2.35 8.22 -26.55
C PRO A 193 -0.85 8.13 -26.87
N GLN A 194 -0.01 9.01 -26.29
CA GLN A 194 1.43 8.99 -26.50
C GLN A 194 2.08 7.79 -25.79
N ILE A 195 1.64 7.50 -24.57
CA ILE A 195 2.08 6.31 -23.82
C ILE A 195 1.67 5.05 -24.56
N ASN A 196 0.42 4.99 -25.04
CA ASN A 196 -0.09 3.84 -25.78
C ASN A 196 0.67 3.60 -27.09
N ALA A 197 1.03 4.65 -27.82
CA ALA A 197 1.87 4.54 -29.03
C ALA A 197 3.25 3.93 -28.70
N LYS A 198 3.94 4.41 -27.65
CA LYS A 198 5.21 3.82 -27.18
C LYS A 198 5.07 2.33 -26.84
N ARG A 199 3.98 1.95 -26.18
CA ARG A 199 3.71 0.56 -25.79
C ARG A 199 3.46 -0.34 -26.98
N ASN A 200 2.80 0.14 -28.00
CA ASN A 200 2.65 -0.59 -29.25
C ASN A 200 4.01 -0.90 -29.90
N GLU A 201 4.94 0.05 -29.88
CA GLU A 201 6.31 -0.18 -30.33
C GLU A 201 7.07 -1.18 -29.43
N ASN A 202 6.88 -1.08 -28.12
CA ASN A 202 7.46 -2.05 -27.17
C ASN A 202 6.92 -3.46 -27.43
N ARG A 203 5.60 -3.61 -27.60
CA ARG A 203 4.96 -4.87 -27.94
C ARG A 203 5.53 -5.47 -29.23
N LYS A 204 5.65 -4.67 -30.28
CA LYS A 204 6.23 -5.09 -31.55
C LYS A 204 7.65 -5.64 -31.37
N ARG A 205 8.51 -4.93 -30.64
CA ARG A 205 9.88 -5.40 -30.36
C ARG A 205 9.92 -6.70 -29.56
N ILE A 206 9.00 -6.87 -28.59
CA ILE A 206 8.89 -8.12 -27.82
C ILE A 206 8.52 -9.26 -28.76
N LEU A 207 7.50 -9.09 -29.60
CA LEU A 207 7.05 -10.10 -30.56
C LEU A 207 8.17 -10.47 -31.57
N GLU A 208 8.86 -9.48 -32.14
CA GLU A 208 10.01 -9.71 -33.00
C GLU A 208 11.15 -10.46 -32.30
N THR A 209 11.43 -10.13 -31.04
CA THR A 209 12.50 -10.78 -30.26
C THR A 209 12.16 -12.23 -29.90
N LEU A 210 10.87 -12.54 -29.72
CA LEU A 210 10.37 -13.87 -29.36
C LEU A 210 9.87 -14.68 -30.58
N ASP A 211 10.08 -14.17 -31.81
CA ASP A 211 9.60 -14.78 -33.06
C ASP A 211 8.11 -15.14 -33.00
N SER A 212 7.28 -14.18 -32.62
CA SER A 212 5.87 -14.37 -32.30
C SER A 212 4.99 -13.32 -33.01
N THR A 213 3.67 -13.60 -33.02
CA THR A 213 2.68 -12.83 -33.77
C THR A 213 1.75 -12.01 -32.85
N GLU A 214 0.95 -11.11 -33.42
CA GLU A 214 -0.11 -10.38 -32.71
C GLU A 214 -1.21 -11.29 -32.14
N ASP A 215 -1.45 -12.46 -32.75
CA ASP A 215 -2.41 -13.42 -32.24
C ASP A 215 -1.83 -14.18 -31.03
N ASP A 216 -0.54 -14.50 -31.04
CA ASP A 216 0.16 -15.01 -29.86
C ASP A 216 0.07 -14.04 -28.68
N TRP A 217 0.25 -12.73 -28.93
CA TRP A 217 0.13 -11.71 -27.89
C TRP A 217 -1.21 -11.73 -27.15
N LYS A 218 -2.30 -12.07 -27.85
CA LYS A 218 -3.65 -12.14 -27.30
C LYS A 218 -3.91 -13.45 -26.55
N ASP A 219 -3.09 -14.48 -26.77
CA ASP A 219 -3.19 -15.77 -26.08
C ASP A 219 -2.53 -15.68 -24.69
N TRP A 220 -3.33 -15.79 -23.63
CA TRP A 220 -2.78 -15.76 -22.27
C TRP A 220 -1.85 -16.95 -21.96
N HIS A 221 -2.04 -18.10 -22.61
CA HIS A 221 -1.14 -19.24 -22.48
C HIS A 221 0.25 -18.91 -23.05
N TRP A 222 0.29 -18.16 -24.17
CA TRP A 222 1.54 -17.66 -24.71
C TRP A 222 2.23 -16.72 -23.72
N GLN A 223 1.50 -15.79 -23.08
CA GLN A 223 2.03 -14.90 -22.06
C GLN A 223 2.65 -15.68 -20.89
N PHE A 224 2.01 -16.76 -20.45
CA PHE A 224 2.53 -17.62 -19.38
C PHE A 224 3.74 -18.44 -19.81
N ARG A 225 3.77 -18.97 -21.03
CA ARG A 225 4.92 -19.71 -21.55
C ARG A 225 6.18 -18.86 -21.69
N HIS A 226 6.03 -17.56 -21.94
CA HIS A 226 7.12 -16.62 -22.18
C HIS A 226 7.45 -15.73 -20.98
N VAL A 227 7.07 -16.11 -19.77
CA VAL A 227 7.50 -15.38 -18.56
C VAL A 227 9.02 -15.37 -18.47
N PHE A 228 9.61 -14.18 -18.37
CA PHE A 228 11.04 -13.99 -18.15
C PHE A 228 11.39 -14.31 -16.70
N LYS A 229 11.95 -15.50 -16.44
CA LYS A 229 12.16 -16.04 -15.09
C LYS A 229 13.50 -16.75 -14.85
N ASP A 230 14.39 -16.65 -15.80
CA ASP A 230 15.72 -17.28 -15.79
C ASP A 230 16.77 -16.37 -16.42
N ILE A 231 18.02 -16.82 -16.49
CA ILE A 231 19.13 -16.04 -17.05
C ILE A 231 18.90 -15.70 -18.53
N GLN A 232 18.29 -16.60 -19.31
CA GLN A 232 17.97 -16.31 -20.71
C GLN A 232 16.89 -15.23 -20.80
N GLY A 233 15.91 -15.26 -19.88
CA GLY A 233 14.91 -14.21 -19.72
C GLY A 233 15.54 -12.86 -19.37
N LEU A 234 16.50 -12.82 -18.45
CA LEU A 234 17.25 -11.60 -18.15
C LEU A 234 18.00 -11.06 -19.38
N ASP A 235 18.68 -11.93 -20.11
CA ASP A 235 19.39 -11.50 -21.33
C ASP A 235 18.42 -10.99 -22.41
N THR A 236 17.20 -11.52 -22.46
CA THR A 236 16.14 -11.03 -23.35
C THR A 236 15.61 -9.67 -22.87
N ILE A 237 15.35 -9.49 -21.58
CA ILE A 237 14.95 -8.20 -21.00
C ILE A 237 15.98 -7.11 -21.36
N LYS A 238 17.28 -7.39 -21.26
CA LYS A 238 18.36 -6.45 -21.59
C LYS A 238 18.39 -6.02 -23.06
N LYS A 239 17.89 -6.86 -23.97
CA LYS A 239 17.75 -6.49 -25.40
C LYS A 239 16.55 -5.57 -25.62
N LEU A 240 15.53 -5.67 -24.80
CA LEU A 240 14.25 -4.97 -24.95
C LEU A 240 14.22 -3.61 -24.25
N ILE A 241 14.78 -3.55 -23.04
CA ILE A 241 14.83 -2.34 -22.21
C ILE A 241 16.22 -2.17 -21.61
N LYS A 242 16.60 -0.93 -21.37
CA LYS A 242 17.83 -0.63 -20.63
C LYS A 242 17.59 -0.87 -19.13
N LEU A 243 18.40 -1.73 -18.55
CA LEU A 243 18.47 -1.92 -17.10
C LEU A 243 19.56 -1.03 -16.50
N GLU A 244 19.26 -0.42 -15.36
CA GLU A 244 20.30 0.18 -14.56
C GLU A 244 21.26 -0.91 -14.04
N PRO A 245 22.58 -0.65 -13.91
CA PRO A 245 23.55 -1.68 -13.52
C PRO A 245 23.18 -2.41 -12.23
N HIS A 246 22.65 -1.70 -11.25
CA HIS A 246 22.22 -2.28 -9.97
C HIS A 246 20.98 -3.19 -10.12
N HIS A 247 20.08 -2.94 -11.06
CA HIS A 247 18.94 -3.82 -11.33
C HIS A 247 19.42 -5.10 -12.03
N GLU A 248 20.33 -4.99 -13.02
CA GLU A 248 20.89 -6.16 -13.67
C GLU A 248 21.61 -7.07 -12.66
N GLU A 249 22.47 -6.51 -11.82
CA GLU A 249 23.20 -7.23 -10.77
C GLU A 249 22.22 -7.92 -9.82
N SER A 250 21.22 -7.20 -9.34
CA SER A 250 20.24 -7.71 -8.39
C SER A 250 19.40 -8.86 -8.97
N ILE A 251 18.90 -8.73 -10.20
CA ILE A 251 18.13 -9.78 -10.88
C ILE A 251 19.02 -11.01 -11.12
N ARG A 252 20.26 -10.81 -11.59
CA ARG A 252 21.21 -11.91 -11.80
C ARG A 252 21.48 -12.67 -10.49
N LEU A 253 21.77 -11.92 -9.42
CA LEU A 253 21.99 -12.51 -8.09
C LEU A 253 20.76 -13.29 -7.60
N ALA A 254 19.56 -12.77 -7.83
CA ALA A 254 18.31 -13.45 -7.47
C ALA A 254 18.17 -14.77 -8.22
N LEU A 255 18.38 -14.78 -9.53
CA LEU A 255 18.26 -15.97 -10.38
C LEU A 255 19.30 -17.03 -10.03
N GLU A 256 20.56 -16.65 -9.83
CA GLU A 256 21.66 -17.54 -9.45
C GLU A 256 21.44 -18.19 -8.08
N ASN A 257 20.72 -17.51 -7.18
CA ASN A 257 20.44 -18.00 -5.83
C ASN A 257 19.01 -18.50 -5.64
N HIS A 258 18.25 -18.70 -6.71
CA HIS A 258 16.86 -19.17 -6.66
C HIS A 258 15.94 -18.31 -5.78
N VAL A 259 16.20 -17.01 -5.71
CA VAL A 259 15.23 -16.03 -5.22
C VAL A 259 14.21 -15.80 -6.34
N PRO A 260 12.90 -15.93 -6.07
CA PRO A 260 11.91 -15.88 -7.12
C PRO A 260 11.91 -14.54 -7.86
N PHE A 261 11.99 -14.61 -9.17
CA PHE A 261 11.89 -13.49 -10.09
C PHE A 261 11.05 -13.90 -11.30
N GLY A 262 10.19 -13.01 -11.78
CA GLY A 262 9.42 -13.25 -12.98
C GLY A 262 8.64 -12.03 -13.44
N VAL A 263 8.68 -11.77 -14.75
CA VAL A 263 7.98 -10.69 -15.43
C VAL A 263 7.33 -11.25 -16.68
N THR A 264 6.03 -10.96 -16.88
CA THR A 264 5.32 -11.37 -18.09
C THR A 264 5.72 -10.48 -19.28
N PRO A 265 5.65 -10.98 -20.52
CA PRO A 265 5.87 -10.14 -21.71
C PRO A 265 4.95 -8.92 -21.73
N TYR A 266 3.68 -9.10 -21.35
CA TYR A 266 2.72 -8.01 -21.22
C TYR A 266 3.19 -6.95 -20.21
N TYR A 267 3.64 -7.34 -19.02
CA TYR A 267 4.07 -6.35 -18.03
C TYR A 267 5.38 -5.66 -18.41
N LEU A 268 6.27 -6.36 -19.11
CA LEU A 268 7.50 -5.77 -19.62
C LEU A 268 7.23 -4.66 -20.64
N HIS A 269 6.19 -4.80 -21.50
CA HIS A 269 5.88 -3.76 -22.49
C HIS A 269 5.40 -2.45 -21.89
N LEU A 270 4.97 -2.45 -20.60
CA LEU A 270 4.62 -1.24 -19.86
C LEU A 270 5.83 -0.38 -19.52
N MET A 271 7.05 -0.93 -19.60
CA MET A 271 8.28 -0.24 -19.26
C MET A 271 8.84 0.46 -20.50
N ASP A 272 9.30 1.69 -20.32
CA ASP A 272 9.95 2.43 -21.39
C ASP A 272 11.34 1.82 -21.71
N GLN A 273 11.82 2.02 -22.92
CA GLN A 273 13.14 1.51 -23.33
C GLN A 273 14.26 2.09 -22.46
N GLU A 274 14.24 3.40 -22.24
CA GLU A 274 15.06 4.10 -21.25
C GLU A 274 14.18 4.34 -20.00
N SER A 275 14.75 4.11 -18.82
CA SER A 275 14.03 4.36 -17.56
C SER A 275 13.63 5.84 -17.44
N CYS A 276 12.41 6.08 -17.00
CA CYS A 276 11.87 7.42 -16.80
C CYS A 276 11.00 7.49 -15.54
N ASP A 277 10.62 8.71 -15.14
CA ASP A 277 9.78 8.92 -13.96
C ASP A 277 8.40 8.25 -14.05
N GLN A 278 7.88 8.06 -15.27
CA GLN A 278 6.56 7.46 -15.49
C GLN A 278 6.56 5.95 -15.24
N ASP A 279 7.61 5.24 -15.69
CA ASP A 279 7.70 3.79 -15.54
C ASP A 279 8.41 3.34 -14.24
N TYR A 280 8.93 4.28 -13.46
CA TYR A 280 9.64 3.98 -12.21
C TYR A 280 8.83 3.10 -11.27
N ALA A 281 7.58 3.47 -11.01
CA ALA A 281 6.71 2.69 -10.13
C ALA A 281 6.41 1.28 -10.68
N VAL A 282 6.36 1.10 -12.01
CA VAL A 282 6.16 -0.20 -12.66
C VAL A 282 7.40 -1.08 -12.50
N ARG A 283 8.59 -0.55 -12.79
CA ARG A 283 9.87 -1.28 -12.65
C ARG A 283 10.11 -1.73 -11.20
N ARG A 284 9.87 -0.84 -10.24
CA ARG A 284 10.07 -1.12 -8.80
C ARG A 284 9.18 -2.22 -8.24
N GLN A 285 8.11 -2.59 -8.93
CA GLN A 285 7.24 -3.68 -8.50
C GLN A 285 7.81 -5.06 -8.79
N VAL A 286 8.71 -5.18 -9.76
CA VAL A 286 9.22 -6.47 -10.24
C VAL A 286 10.74 -6.58 -10.21
N PHE A 287 11.48 -5.48 -10.30
CA PHE A 287 12.93 -5.49 -10.18
C PHE A 287 13.34 -5.36 -8.72
N PRO A 288 13.85 -6.46 -8.12
CA PRO A 288 14.13 -6.47 -6.68
C PRO A 288 15.35 -5.59 -6.36
N PRO A 289 15.35 -4.84 -5.26
CA PRO A 289 16.53 -4.18 -4.75
C PRO A 289 17.59 -5.19 -4.32
N LEU A 290 18.86 -4.79 -4.35
CA LEU A 290 19.96 -5.68 -3.96
C LEU A 290 19.84 -6.13 -2.49
N GLY A 291 19.46 -5.21 -1.60
CA GLY A 291 19.25 -5.51 -0.18
C GLY A 291 18.16 -6.57 0.04
N TYR A 292 17.05 -6.48 -0.71
CA TYR A 292 16.00 -7.51 -0.70
C TYR A 292 16.56 -8.89 -1.08
N VAL A 293 17.31 -8.99 -2.19
CA VAL A 293 17.86 -10.25 -2.66
C VAL A 293 18.84 -10.84 -1.65
N GLN A 294 19.74 -10.03 -1.10
CA GLN A 294 20.70 -10.45 -0.08
C GLN A 294 20.01 -10.98 1.19
N ASN A 295 18.96 -10.31 1.66
CA ASN A 295 18.15 -10.79 2.78
C ASN A 295 17.49 -12.14 2.48
N MET A 296 16.90 -12.29 1.29
CA MET A 296 16.28 -13.55 0.86
C MET A 296 17.29 -14.70 0.80
N ILE A 297 18.52 -14.43 0.38
CA ILE A 297 19.61 -15.42 0.35
C ILE A 297 20.05 -15.78 1.78
N THR A 298 20.28 -14.78 2.61
CA THR A 298 20.74 -14.96 4.00
C THR A 298 19.77 -15.84 4.79
N HIS A 299 18.46 -15.60 4.63
CA HIS A 299 17.41 -16.33 5.34
C HIS A 299 16.82 -17.52 4.57
N ARG A 300 17.55 -18.06 3.60
CA ARG A 300 17.04 -19.15 2.76
C ARG A 300 16.62 -20.40 3.56
N LYS A 301 17.30 -20.69 4.69
CA LYS A 301 17.03 -21.87 5.52
C LYS A 301 15.94 -21.66 6.56
N ASP A 302 15.66 -20.42 6.91
CA ASP A 302 14.73 -20.01 7.96
C ASP A 302 13.65 -19.02 7.45
N LYS A 303 13.32 -19.10 6.15
CA LYS A 303 12.37 -18.22 5.45
C LYS A 303 11.07 -17.97 6.23
N LYS A 304 10.45 -19.05 6.73
CA LYS A 304 9.19 -18.94 7.46
C LYS A 304 9.34 -18.09 8.72
N TRP A 305 10.40 -18.28 9.46
CA TRP A 305 10.67 -17.49 10.66
C TRP A 305 10.98 -16.03 10.33
N ALA A 306 11.81 -15.80 9.30
CA ALA A 306 12.27 -14.46 8.94
C ALA A 306 11.19 -13.62 8.23
N PHE A 307 10.38 -14.24 7.37
CA PHE A 307 9.53 -13.52 6.43
C PHE A 307 8.02 -13.71 6.62
N ASP A 308 7.57 -14.64 7.47
CA ASP A 308 6.15 -14.79 7.82
C ASP A 308 5.71 -13.69 8.79
N PHE A 309 5.75 -12.45 8.32
CA PHE A 309 5.38 -11.26 9.08
C PHE A 309 3.97 -11.36 9.68
N MET A 310 3.04 -11.94 8.93
CA MET A 310 1.64 -12.06 9.35
C MET A 310 1.36 -13.30 10.18
N LYS A 311 2.38 -14.13 10.44
CA LYS A 311 2.25 -15.39 11.15
C LYS A 311 1.17 -16.30 10.55
N GLU A 312 1.25 -16.51 9.24
CA GLU A 312 0.32 -17.41 8.55
C GLU A 312 0.38 -18.83 9.08
N GLY A 313 1.58 -19.30 9.44
CA GLY A 313 1.73 -20.60 10.08
C GLY A 313 0.92 -20.77 11.35
N ASP A 314 0.77 -19.70 12.15
CA ASP A 314 0.01 -19.70 13.41
C ASP A 314 -1.49 -19.42 13.22
N THR A 315 -1.89 -19.03 12.01
CA THR A 315 -3.28 -18.70 11.65
C THR A 315 -3.87 -19.64 10.60
N SER A 316 -3.19 -20.74 10.28
CA SER A 316 -3.62 -21.76 9.32
C SER A 316 -4.05 -23.02 10.09
N PRO A 317 -5.38 -23.25 10.26
CA PRO A 317 -5.90 -24.41 11.02
C PRO A 317 -5.66 -25.73 10.28
N ILE A 318 -5.63 -25.70 8.95
CA ILE A 318 -5.28 -26.81 8.06
C ILE A 318 -4.53 -26.27 6.84
N ASP A 319 -3.97 -27.18 6.02
CA ASP A 319 -3.36 -26.81 4.75
C ASP A 319 -4.33 -26.01 3.89
N LEU A 320 -3.80 -25.06 3.12
CA LEU A 320 -4.51 -24.17 2.20
C LEU A 320 -5.47 -23.16 2.85
N ILE A 321 -5.73 -23.22 4.15
CA ILE A 321 -6.62 -22.27 4.85
C ILE A 321 -5.80 -21.31 5.69
N THR A 322 -6.17 -20.02 5.64
CA THR A 322 -5.68 -19.02 6.60
C THR A 322 -6.87 -18.26 7.18
N ARG A 323 -7.02 -18.29 8.51
CA ARG A 323 -8.12 -17.62 9.23
C ARG A 323 -7.58 -16.70 10.31
N ARG A 324 -7.83 -15.38 10.16
CA ARG A 324 -7.45 -14.35 11.13
C ARG A 324 -8.66 -13.59 11.68
N TYR A 325 -9.82 -13.79 11.07
CA TYR A 325 -11.05 -13.06 11.42
C TYR A 325 -12.20 -14.01 11.68
N PRO A 326 -13.19 -13.62 12.51
CA PRO A 326 -14.32 -14.48 12.84
C PRO A 326 -15.14 -14.93 11.63
N ARG A 327 -15.29 -14.06 10.62
CA ARG A 327 -16.22 -14.25 9.50
C ARG A 327 -15.56 -14.43 8.14
N VAL A 328 -14.23 -14.34 8.05
CA VAL A 328 -13.48 -14.39 6.79
C VAL A 328 -12.35 -15.39 6.89
N ALA A 329 -12.19 -16.25 5.89
CA ALA A 329 -11.00 -17.07 5.71
C ALA A 329 -10.51 -17.03 4.26
N ILE A 330 -9.25 -17.41 4.08
CA ILE A 330 -8.57 -17.48 2.79
C ILE A 330 -8.44 -18.93 2.39
N ILE A 331 -8.66 -19.26 1.12
CA ILE A 331 -8.31 -20.54 0.51
C ILE A 331 -7.22 -20.33 -0.56
N LYS A 332 -6.15 -21.16 -0.52
CA LYS A 332 -4.93 -21.02 -1.32
C LYS A 332 -4.67 -22.29 -2.16
N PRO A 333 -5.45 -22.58 -3.20
CA PRO A 333 -5.27 -23.80 -3.97
C PRO A 333 -4.05 -23.79 -4.90
N TYR A 334 -3.49 -22.61 -5.19
CA TYR A 334 -2.35 -22.42 -6.08
C TYR A 334 -1.34 -21.45 -5.46
N GLU A 335 -0.08 -21.89 -5.32
CA GLU A 335 0.97 -21.17 -4.58
C GLU A 335 2.04 -20.54 -5.49
N SER A 336 1.68 -20.08 -6.69
CA SER A 336 2.58 -19.34 -7.56
C SER A 336 1.84 -18.26 -8.36
N CYS A 337 2.59 -17.40 -9.02
CA CYS A 337 2.09 -16.32 -9.87
C CYS A 337 2.83 -16.33 -11.22
N PRO A 338 2.25 -15.74 -12.28
CA PRO A 338 2.97 -15.52 -13.53
C PRO A 338 4.01 -14.40 -13.42
N GLN A 339 3.81 -13.50 -12.44
CA GLN A 339 4.72 -12.40 -12.16
C GLN A 339 5.01 -12.32 -10.66
N ILE A 340 6.25 -12.08 -10.29
CA ILE A 340 6.67 -11.95 -8.89
C ILE A 340 6.73 -10.48 -8.50
N CYS A 341 5.84 -10.09 -7.58
CA CYS A 341 5.84 -8.73 -7.01
C CYS A 341 6.81 -8.67 -5.84
N VAL A 342 7.76 -7.74 -5.86
CA VAL A 342 8.76 -7.61 -4.79
C VAL A 342 8.10 -7.35 -3.43
N TYR A 343 7.09 -6.47 -3.37
CA TYR A 343 6.38 -6.12 -2.13
C TYR A 343 5.35 -7.17 -1.66
N CYS A 344 5.26 -8.33 -2.32
CA CYS A 344 4.30 -9.37 -1.95
C CYS A 344 4.61 -9.92 -0.56
N GLN A 345 3.56 -10.04 0.28
CA GLN A 345 3.72 -10.61 1.62
C GLN A 345 4.07 -12.10 1.61
N ARG A 346 3.83 -12.80 0.49
CA ARG A 346 4.00 -14.25 0.33
C ARG A 346 5.08 -14.64 -0.66
N ASN A 347 5.86 -13.71 -1.17
CA ASN A 347 6.93 -14.02 -2.12
C ASN A 347 7.96 -15.05 -1.60
N TRP A 348 8.10 -15.16 -0.28
CA TRP A 348 8.97 -16.14 0.36
C TRP A 348 8.45 -17.60 0.27
N GLU A 349 7.14 -17.80 0.07
CA GLU A 349 6.52 -19.12 -0.16
C GLU A 349 6.74 -19.57 -1.61
N ILE A 350 6.83 -18.64 -2.57
CA ILE A 350 6.98 -18.93 -3.99
C ILE A 350 8.44 -19.32 -4.29
N SER A 351 8.63 -20.41 -4.97
CA SER A 351 9.98 -20.87 -5.38
C SER A 351 10.32 -20.43 -6.82
N SER A 352 9.33 -20.39 -7.71
CA SER A 352 9.49 -19.94 -9.11
C SER A 352 8.14 -19.56 -9.70
N PRO A 353 8.10 -18.61 -10.65
CA PRO A 353 6.89 -18.33 -11.42
C PRO A 353 6.36 -19.57 -12.12
N LEU A 354 5.04 -19.77 -12.03
CA LEU A 354 4.33 -20.84 -12.73
C LEU A 354 4.93 -22.24 -12.51
N MET A 355 5.46 -22.51 -11.31
CA MET A 355 6.04 -23.84 -11.03
C MET A 355 4.97 -24.93 -11.09
N ALA A 356 5.30 -26.08 -11.68
CA ALA A 356 4.36 -27.19 -11.88
C ALA A 356 3.78 -27.74 -10.56
N SER A 357 4.53 -27.67 -9.47
CA SER A 357 4.10 -28.12 -8.14
C SER A 357 3.30 -27.10 -7.34
N ALA A 358 2.97 -25.94 -7.93
CA ALA A 358 2.25 -24.87 -7.23
C ALA A 358 0.76 -25.21 -7.01
N LEU A 359 0.18 -26.05 -7.85
CA LEU A 359 -1.18 -26.52 -7.66
C LEU A 359 -1.20 -27.55 -6.52
N ALA A 360 -2.01 -27.28 -5.51
CA ALA A 360 -2.19 -28.22 -4.41
C ALA A 360 -2.87 -29.51 -4.89
N PRO A 361 -2.53 -30.68 -4.30
CA PRO A 361 -3.25 -31.93 -4.56
C PRO A 361 -4.76 -31.77 -4.34
N MET A 362 -5.55 -32.38 -5.20
CA MET A 362 -7.04 -32.29 -5.13
C MET A 362 -7.58 -32.70 -3.76
N GLU A 363 -6.96 -33.70 -3.12
CA GLU A 363 -7.32 -34.15 -1.78
C GLU A 363 -7.22 -33.00 -0.75
N LYS A 364 -6.18 -32.16 -0.83
CA LYS A 364 -6.03 -30.99 0.03
C LYS A 364 -7.02 -29.90 -0.28
N ILE A 365 -7.34 -29.69 -1.57
CA ILE A 365 -8.37 -28.72 -1.99
C ILE A 365 -9.72 -29.15 -1.46
N GLU A 366 -10.07 -30.44 -1.59
CA GLU A 366 -11.33 -30.98 -1.08
C GLU A 366 -11.41 -30.90 0.46
N ALA A 367 -10.33 -31.19 1.17
CA ALA A 367 -10.26 -31.01 2.62
C ALA A 367 -10.47 -29.55 3.04
N ALA A 368 -9.91 -28.59 2.28
CA ALA A 368 -10.10 -27.17 2.53
C ALA A 368 -11.54 -26.73 2.26
N LEU A 369 -12.18 -27.22 1.21
CA LEU A 369 -13.59 -26.96 0.91
C LEU A 369 -14.51 -27.57 1.98
N GLN A 370 -14.20 -28.80 2.45
CA GLN A 370 -14.93 -29.43 3.55
C GLN A 370 -14.81 -28.60 4.85
N TRP A 371 -13.62 -28.06 5.12
CA TRP A 371 -13.41 -27.18 6.27
C TRP A 371 -14.34 -25.96 6.23
N PHE A 372 -14.55 -25.32 5.08
CA PHE A 372 -15.53 -24.22 4.95
C PHE A 372 -16.96 -24.68 5.19
N SER A 373 -17.30 -25.89 4.73
CA SER A 373 -18.62 -26.49 4.98
C SER A 373 -18.89 -26.73 6.46
N ASP A 374 -17.86 -27.12 7.21
CA ASP A 374 -17.95 -27.42 8.66
C ASP A 374 -17.93 -26.16 9.54
N HIS A 375 -17.65 -24.97 8.96
CA HIS A 375 -17.53 -23.71 9.69
C HIS A 375 -18.59 -22.70 9.24
N GLU A 376 -19.83 -22.94 9.64
CA GLU A 376 -21.01 -22.15 9.25
C GLU A 376 -20.96 -20.66 9.66
N GLU A 377 -20.06 -20.28 10.58
CA GLU A 377 -19.81 -18.89 10.94
C GLU A 377 -19.10 -18.08 9.85
N MET A 378 -18.50 -18.73 8.85
CA MET A 378 -17.87 -18.06 7.74
C MET A 378 -18.91 -17.39 6.85
N MET A 379 -18.73 -16.13 6.54
CA MET A 379 -19.56 -15.37 5.59
C MET A 379 -18.86 -15.11 4.27
N ASP A 380 -17.54 -15.08 4.29
CA ASP A 380 -16.71 -14.56 3.22
C ASP A 380 -15.50 -15.45 3.03
N VAL A 381 -15.25 -15.85 1.79
CA VAL A 381 -14.06 -16.60 1.39
C VAL A 381 -13.25 -15.80 0.39
N LEU A 382 -11.94 -15.70 0.63
CA LEU A 382 -10.98 -15.11 -0.30
C LEU A 382 -10.22 -16.23 -1.01
N LEU A 383 -10.54 -16.46 -2.28
CA LEU A 383 -9.80 -17.36 -3.17
C LEU A 383 -8.55 -16.63 -3.67
N THR A 384 -7.38 -17.11 -3.26
CA THR A 384 -6.09 -16.50 -3.57
C THR A 384 -4.96 -17.54 -3.43
N GLY A 385 -3.81 -17.20 -2.87
CA GLY A 385 -2.63 -18.04 -2.71
C GLY A 385 -1.44 -17.33 -3.33
N GLY A 386 -0.97 -17.82 -4.49
CA GLY A 386 -0.41 -17.02 -5.56
C GLY A 386 -1.55 -16.32 -6.32
N ASP A 387 -1.58 -16.43 -7.63
CA ASP A 387 -2.70 -15.90 -8.42
C ASP A 387 -3.64 -17.05 -8.83
N PRO A 388 -4.90 -17.08 -8.35
CA PRO A 388 -5.82 -18.18 -8.62
C PRO A 388 -6.24 -18.27 -10.08
N LEU A 389 -6.13 -17.19 -10.87
CA LEU A 389 -6.47 -17.23 -12.29
C LEU A 389 -5.38 -17.90 -13.16
N VAL A 390 -4.30 -18.38 -12.55
CA VAL A 390 -3.37 -19.29 -13.24
C VAL A 390 -3.95 -20.69 -13.41
N MET A 391 -4.87 -21.08 -12.56
CA MET A 391 -5.57 -22.37 -12.69
C MET A 391 -6.44 -22.42 -13.95
N ASP A 392 -6.67 -23.63 -14.44
CA ASP A 392 -7.60 -23.86 -15.53
C ASP A 392 -9.04 -23.48 -15.13
N ASP A 393 -9.82 -23.02 -16.09
CA ASP A 393 -11.22 -22.59 -15.90
C ASP A 393 -12.08 -23.68 -15.25
N SER A 394 -11.89 -24.95 -15.64
CA SER A 394 -12.62 -26.08 -15.07
C SER A 394 -12.35 -26.29 -13.57
N LEU A 395 -11.14 -26.00 -13.12
CA LEU A 395 -10.81 -26.09 -11.69
C LEU A 395 -11.36 -24.91 -10.90
N ILE A 396 -11.31 -23.71 -11.48
CA ILE A 396 -11.93 -22.51 -10.90
C ILE A 396 -13.43 -22.75 -10.73
N ASP A 397 -14.08 -23.24 -11.78
CA ASP A 397 -15.51 -23.60 -11.79
C ASP A 397 -15.85 -24.61 -10.69
N ARG A 398 -15.08 -25.69 -10.58
CA ARG A 398 -15.25 -26.71 -9.54
C ARG A 398 -15.15 -26.15 -8.12
N ILE A 399 -14.13 -25.30 -7.85
CA ILE A 399 -13.94 -24.71 -6.52
C ILE A 399 -15.10 -23.76 -6.20
N LEU A 400 -15.44 -22.86 -7.13
CA LEU A 400 -16.53 -21.91 -6.95
C LEU A 400 -17.87 -22.62 -6.80
N GLY A 401 -18.11 -23.67 -7.58
CA GLY A 401 -19.30 -24.52 -7.49
C GLY A 401 -19.48 -25.08 -6.08
N LYS A 402 -18.42 -25.68 -5.52
CA LYS A 402 -18.44 -26.22 -4.15
C LYS A 402 -18.66 -25.15 -3.09
N LEU A 403 -18.01 -24.01 -3.19
CA LEU A 403 -18.25 -22.89 -2.29
C LEU A 403 -19.67 -22.34 -2.40
N SER A 404 -20.26 -22.39 -3.60
CA SER A 404 -21.62 -21.89 -3.86
C SER A 404 -22.71 -22.81 -3.28
N GLU A 405 -22.44 -24.08 -3.02
CA GLU A 405 -23.34 -25.01 -2.35
C GLU A 405 -23.55 -24.65 -0.86
N MET A 406 -22.65 -23.83 -0.26
CA MET A 406 -22.66 -23.47 1.16
C MET A 406 -23.57 -22.25 1.42
N PRO A 407 -24.71 -22.39 2.11
CA PRO A 407 -25.69 -21.31 2.26
C PRO A 407 -25.22 -20.17 3.18
N HIS A 408 -24.27 -20.43 4.08
CA HIS A 408 -23.70 -19.44 4.99
C HIS A 408 -22.70 -18.49 4.32
N LEU A 409 -22.09 -18.89 3.18
CA LEU A 409 -21.20 -18.02 2.42
C LEU A 409 -22.00 -17.00 1.62
N ARG A 410 -21.89 -15.74 2.00
CA ARG A 410 -22.57 -14.60 1.38
C ARG A 410 -21.67 -13.84 0.42
N SER A 411 -20.35 -14.06 0.49
CA SER A 411 -19.36 -13.41 -0.36
C SER A 411 -18.26 -14.38 -0.76
N ILE A 412 -17.92 -14.37 -2.04
CA ILE A 412 -16.74 -15.04 -2.60
C ILE A 412 -15.92 -13.97 -3.30
N ARG A 413 -14.67 -13.81 -2.91
CA ARG A 413 -13.74 -12.85 -3.51
C ARG A 413 -12.64 -13.58 -4.25
N VAL A 414 -12.51 -13.34 -5.55
CA VAL A 414 -11.38 -13.83 -6.36
C VAL A 414 -10.30 -12.76 -6.36
N ALA A 415 -9.21 -13.00 -5.62
CA ALA A 415 -8.11 -12.05 -5.50
C ALA A 415 -7.02 -12.37 -6.53
N THR A 416 -6.87 -11.49 -7.50
CA THR A 416 -5.96 -11.69 -8.65
C THR A 416 -5.30 -10.38 -9.07
N ARG A 417 -4.06 -10.45 -9.52
CA ARG A 417 -3.40 -9.32 -10.19
C ARG A 417 -3.40 -9.45 -11.71
N THR A 418 -3.99 -10.50 -12.23
CA THR A 418 -4.01 -10.81 -13.65
C THR A 418 -4.53 -9.66 -14.53
N PRO A 419 -5.57 -8.86 -14.13
CA PRO A 419 -5.98 -7.70 -14.92
C PRO A 419 -4.87 -6.67 -15.19
N ALA A 420 -3.87 -6.59 -14.30
CA ALA A 420 -2.73 -5.69 -14.44
C ALA A 420 -1.51 -6.36 -15.10
N THR A 421 -1.37 -7.69 -14.99
CA THR A 421 -0.14 -8.41 -15.40
C THR A 421 -0.30 -9.25 -16.64
N VAL A 422 -1.50 -9.75 -16.91
CA VAL A 422 -1.88 -10.53 -18.11
C VAL A 422 -3.39 -10.36 -18.35
N PRO A 423 -3.87 -9.18 -18.77
CA PRO A 423 -5.31 -8.94 -18.98
C PRO A 423 -5.95 -9.90 -19.99
N GLN A 424 -5.18 -10.50 -20.89
CA GLN A 424 -5.63 -11.51 -21.84
C GLN A 424 -6.25 -12.74 -21.16
N ARG A 425 -5.87 -13.02 -19.90
CA ARG A 425 -6.44 -14.13 -19.11
C ARG A 425 -7.91 -13.90 -18.74
N ILE A 426 -8.36 -12.65 -18.76
CA ILE A 426 -9.76 -12.32 -18.53
C ILE A 426 -10.54 -12.54 -19.84
N THR A 427 -10.85 -13.80 -20.10
CA THR A 427 -11.61 -14.25 -21.28
C THR A 427 -13.11 -14.13 -21.03
N SER A 428 -13.92 -14.20 -22.08
CA SER A 428 -15.38 -14.21 -21.95
C SER A 428 -15.86 -15.46 -21.22
N GLU A 429 -15.25 -16.61 -21.51
CA GLU A 429 -15.54 -17.90 -20.89
C GLU A 429 -15.29 -17.86 -19.37
N LEU A 430 -14.14 -17.32 -18.95
CA LEU A 430 -13.87 -17.12 -17.51
C LEU A 430 -14.91 -16.20 -16.86
N CYS A 431 -15.27 -15.10 -17.52
CA CYS A 431 -16.27 -14.17 -17.00
C CYS A 431 -17.65 -14.83 -16.87
N GLU A 432 -18.03 -15.69 -17.81
CA GLU A 432 -19.28 -16.46 -17.76
C GLU A 432 -19.28 -17.45 -16.60
N ILE A 433 -18.16 -18.14 -16.34
CA ILE A 433 -18.00 -19.03 -15.19
C ILE A 433 -18.16 -18.23 -13.89
N LEU A 434 -17.46 -17.13 -13.74
CA LEU A 434 -17.54 -16.29 -12.53
C LEU A 434 -18.98 -15.79 -12.31
N ALA A 435 -19.67 -15.37 -13.38
CA ALA A 435 -21.03 -14.84 -13.33
C ALA A 435 -22.06 -15.84 -12.77
N GLN A 436 -21.89 -17.14 -13.02
CA GLN A 436 -22.79 -18.19 -12.53
C GLN A 436 -22.89 -18.23 -11.00
N TYR A 437 -21.84 -17.78 -10.32
CA TYR A 437 -21.74 -17.81 -8.86
C TYR A 437 -22.05 -16.47 -8.19
N HIS A 438 -22.39 -15.44 -8.96
CA HIS A 438 -22.90 -14.17 -8.48
C HIS A 438 -24.44 -14.20 -8.47
N GLU A 439 -25.03 -14.39 -7.30
CA GLU A 439 -26.46 -14.54 -7.12
C GLU A 439 -27.05 -13.31 -6.41
N PHE A 440 -27.71 -12.41 -7.17
CA PHE A 440 -28.30 -11.20 -6.59
C PHE A 440 -29.27 -11.52 -5.44
N GLY A 441 -29.08 -10.83 -4.31
CA GLY A 441 -29.88 -11.03 -3.10
C GLY A 441 -29.48 -12.26 -2.26
N LYS A 442 -28.55 -13.09 -2.71
CA LYS A 442 -28.09 -14.28 -1.99
C LYS A 442 -26.57 -14.27 -1.74
N ARG A 443 -25.80 -14.18 -2.81
CA ARG A 443 -24.33 -14.26 -2.74
C ARG A 443 -23.68 -13.27 -3.68
N ASN A 444 -22.78 -12.46 -3.12
CA ASN A 444 -21.91 -11.61 -3.90
C ASN A 444 -20.65 -12.39 -4.33
N LEU A 445 -20.36 -12.43 -5.62
CA LEU A 445 -19.04 -12.75 -6.13
C LEU A 445 -18.39 -11.46 -6.62
N CYS A 446 -17.17 -11.18 -6.22
CA CYS A 446 -16.43 -10.01 -6.67
C CYS A 446 -14.97 -10.35 -6.99
N MET A 447 -14.36 -9.52 -7.81
CA MET A 447 -12.93 -9.58 -8.11
C MET A 447 -12.19 -8.54 -7.27
N VAL A 448 -11.08 -8.94 -6.65
CA VAL A 448 -10.19 -8.03 -5.93
C VAL A 448 -8.85 -8.00 -6.66
N THR A 449 -8.51 -6.85 -7.22
CA THR A 449 -7.29 -6.69 -8.02
C THR A 449 -6.27 -5.77 -7.35
N HIS A 450 -5.08 -5.65 -7.98
CA HIS A 450 -3.94 -4.91 -7.43
C HIS A 450 -3.28 -4.06 -8.53
N PHE A 451 -3.82 -2.87 -8.78
CA PHE A 451 -3.15 -1.82 -9.53
C PHE A 451 -2.41 -0.90 -8.55
N MET A 452 -1.17 -0.57 -8.86
CA MET A 452 -0.30 0.22 -7.99
C MET A 452 -0.05 1.63 -8.51
N HIS A 453 -0.22 1.84 -9.83
CA HIS A 453 0.08 3.11 -10.49
C HIS A 453 -0.82 3.32 -11.72
N PRO A 454 -1.23 4.57 -12.05
CA PRO A 454 -2.03 4.87 -13.26
C PRO A 454 -1.40 4.32 -14.55
N TYR A 455 -0.08 4.28 -14.60
CA TYR A 455 0.69 3.80 -15.75
C TYR A 455 0.43 2.33 -16.09
N GLU A 456 -0.10 1.51 -15.17
CA GLU A 456 -0.46 0.10 -15.41
C GLU A 456 -1.79 -0.05 -16.15
N VAL A 457 -2.62 0.99 -16.18
CA VAL A 457 -3.95 0.91 -16.80
C VAL A 457 -3.83 1.15 -18.30
N THR A 458 -4.12 0.12 -19.10
CA THR A 458 -4.00 0.10 -20.55
C THR A 458 -5.35 -0.12 -21.22
N PRO A 459 -5.48 0.03 -22.54
CA PRO A 459 -6.69 -0.38 -23.26
C PRO A 459 -7.07 -1.85 -23.06
N GLU A 460 -6.08 -2.76 -23.02
CA GLU A 460 -6.31 -4.19 -22.74
C GLU A 460 -6.85 -4.40 -21.32
N THR A 461 -6.35 -3.64 -20.34
CA THR A 461 -6.89 -3.63 -18.98
C THR A 461 -8.35 -3.16 -18.96
N VAL A 462 -8.67 -2.10 -19.72
CA VAL A 462 -10.05 -1.60 -19.83
C VAL A 462 -10.97 -2.66 -20.38
N ASP A 463 -10.57 -3.35 -21.46
CA ASP A 463 -11.34 -4.43 -22.05
C ASP A 463 -11.55 -5.60 -21.09
N ALA A 464 -10.52 -5.99 -20.36
CA ALA A 464 -10.60 -7.03 -19.33
C ALA A 464 -11.58 -6.66 -18.20
N ILE A 465 -11.46 -5.47 -17.63
CA ILE A 465 -12.36 -5.00 -16.57
C ILE A 465 -13.79 -4.85 -17.10
N LYS A 466 -13.97 -4.34 -18.32
CA LYS A 466 -15.28 -4.22 -18.95
C LYS A 466 -15.99 -5.58 -19.08
N LYS A 467 -15.29 -6.64 -19.50
CA LYS A 467 -15.86 -8.00 -19.57
C LYS A 467 -16.39 -8.44 -18.20
N VAL A 468 -15.62 -8.27 -17.14
CA VAL A 468 -16.05 -8.60 -15.77
C VAL A 468 -17.25 -7.75 -15.36
N LYS A 469 -17.22 -6.43 -15.56
CA LYS A 469 -18.30 -5.53 -15.16
C LYS A 469 -19.61 -5.80 -15.91
N MET A 470 -19.55 -6.23 -17.17
CA MET A 470 -20.73 -6.57 -17.96
C MET A 470 -21.48 -7.81 -17.44
N THR A 471 -20.86 -8.62 -16.59
CA THR A 471 -21.52 -9.75 -15.89
C THR A 471 -22.21 -9.35 -14.58
N GLY A 472 -22.11 -8.09 -14.17
CA GLY A 472 -22.63 -7.60 -12.89
C GLY A 472 -21.66 -7.76 -11.70
N ILE A 473 -20.49 -8.36 -11.92
CA ILE A 473 -19.47 -8.55 -10.90
C ILE A 473 -18.76 -7.22 -10.59
N GLU A 474 -18.64 -6.90 -9.31
CA GLU A 474 -17.87 -5.74 -8.85
C GLU A 474 -16.38 -6.03 -8.83
N VAL A 475 -15.59 -5.00 -9.15
CA VAL A 475 -14.12 -5.07 -9.13
C VAL A 475 -13.56 -4.04 -8.15
N TYR A 476 -12.75 -4.53 -7.22
CA TYR A 476 -12.15 -3.74 -6.14
C TYR A 476 -10.62 -3.72 -6.26
N ASN A 477 -10.00 -2.58 -5.97
CA ASN A 477 -8.54 -2.44 -5.98
C ASN A 477 -7.95 -2.41 -4.56
N GLN A 478 -6.89 -3.17 -4.36
CA GLN A 478 -6.02 -3.07 -3.19
C GLN A 478 -4.65 -2.53 -3.62
N GLN A 479 -4.33 -1.32 -3.20
CA GLN A 479 -3.02 -0.71 -3.44
C GLN A 479 -2.10 -0.98 -2.24
N VAL A 480 -0.83 -1.27 -2.49
CA VAL A 480 0.22 -1.18 -1.46
C VAL A 480 0.94 0.15 -1.61
N PHE A 481 0.88 0.97 -0.57
CA PHE A 481 1.49 2.29 -0.53
C PHE A 481 2.98 2.14 -0.18
N THR A 482 3.84 2.30 -1.17
CA THR A 482 5.28 2.11 -1.07
C THR A 482 6.02 3.39 -1.43
N PHE A 483 7.30 3.46 -1.13
CA PHE A 483 8.15 4.58 -1.56
C PHE A 483 8.03 4.87 -3.08
N ALA A 484 7.85 3.84 -3.89
CA ALA A 484 7.81 3.97 -5.35
C ALA A 484 6.52 4.60 -5.90
N ASN A 485 5.42 4.63 -5.12
CA ASN A 485 4.11 5.14 -5.55
C ASN A 485 3.46 6.07 -4.52
N SER A 486 4.26 6.72 -3.67
CA SER A 486 3.78 7.57 -2.58
C SER A 486 4.01 9.07 -2.80
N ARG A 487 4.34 9.50 -4.01
CA ARG A 487 4.46 10.92 -4.33
C ARG A 487 3.11 11.62 -4.15
N LYS A 488 3.14 12.93 -3.94
CA LYS A 488 1.94 13.72 -3.64
C LYS A 488 0.88 13.56 -4.74
N PHE A 489 -0.33 13.12 -4.36
CA PHE A 489 -1.48 12.85 -5.23
C PHE A 489 -1.31 11.76 -6.30
N GLU A 490 -0.27 10.94 -6.21
CA GLU A 490 -0.07 9.80 -7.09
C GLU A 490 -1.16 8.74 -6.90
N THR A 491 -1.54 8.49 -5.64
CA THR A 491 -2.69 7.64 -5.29
C THR A 491 -4.01 8.24 -5.77
N SER A 492 -4.18 9.56 -5.68
CA SER A 492 -5.34 10.26 -6.23
C SER A 492 -5.49 10.05 -7.74
N ALA A 493 -4.38 10.15 -8.48
CA ALA A 493 -4.38 9.90 -9.92
C ALA A 493 -4.79 8.45 -10.24
N LEU A 494 -4.28 7.47 -9.48
CA LEU A 494 -4.68 6.06 -9.62
C LEU A 494 -6.17 5.87 -9.37
N ARG A 495 -6.71 6.42 -8.29
CA ARG A 495 -8.13 6.31 -7.94
C ARG A 495 -9.05 6.87 -9.04
N ILE A 496 -8.68 8.02 -9.62
CA ILE A 496 -9.44 8.64 -10.72
C ILE A 496 -9.50 7.68 -11.92
N VAL A 497 -8.36 7.18 -12.37
CA VAL A 497 -8.29 6.29 -13.53
C VAL A 497 -9.02 4.97 -13.26
N LEU A 498 -8.86 4.38 -12.07
CA LEU A 498 -9.56 3.15 -11.70
C LEU A 498 -11.08 3.31 -11.71
N LYS A 499 -11.60 4.40 -11.14
CA LYS A 499 -13.06 4.67 -11.19
C LYS A 499 -13.57 4.84 -12.61
N GLN A 500 -12.79 5.47 -13.50
CA GLN A 500 -13.17 5.63 -14.90
C GLN A 500 -13.31 4.30 -15.65
N ILE A 501 -12.53 3.29 -15.27
CA ILE A 501 -12.61 1.95 -15.87
C ILE A 501 -13.53 0.98 -15.12
N GLY A 502 -14.20 1.43 -14.05
CA GLY A 502 -15.16 0.62 -13.28
C GLY A 502 -14.54 -0.20 -12.15
N VAL A 503 -13.35 0.18 -11.68
CA VAL A 503 -12.69 -0.44 -10.52
C VAL A 503 -12.82 0.49 -9.31
N ASP A 504 -13.30 -0.04 -8.19
CA ASP A 504 -13.47 0.70 -6.96
C ASP A 504 -12.21 0.60 -6.07
N PRO A 505 -11.66 1.72 -5.61
CA PRO A 505 -10.67 1.71 -4.54
C PRO A 505 -11.26 1.03 -3.29
N TYR A 506 -10.52 0.08 -2.70
CA TYR A 506 -11.01 -0.71 -1.58
C TYR A 506 -10.10 -0.64 -0.36
N TYR A 507 -8.82 -0.93 -0.52
CA TYR A 507 -7.82 -0.75 0.53
C TYR A 507 -6.56 -0.08 -0.02
N THR A 508 -6.00 0.81 0.77
CA THR A 508 -4.63 1.29 0.61
C THR A 508 -3.80 0.78 1.79
N PHE A 509 -3.04 -0.30 1.54
CA PHE A 509 -2.21 -0.91 2.56
C PHE A 509 -0.95 -0.10 2.82
N ASN A 510 -0.65 0.18 4.08
CA ASN A 510 0.71 0.48 4.46
C ASN A 510 1.60 -0.74 4.20
N MET A 511 2.82 -0.50 3.74
CA MET A 511 3.75 -1.59 3.50
C MET A 511 4.10 -2.30 4.82
N LYS A 512 4.21 -3.62 4.76
CA LYS A 512 4.53 -4.43 5.94
C LYS A 512 5.96 -4.17 6.41
N GLY A 513 6.16 -4.13 7.71
CA GLY A 513 7.46 -3.92 8.34
C GLY A 513 8.37 -5.15 8.27
N LYS A 514 8.60 -5.66 7.06
CA LYS A 514 9.51 -6.78 6.80
C LYS A 514 10.89 -6.21 6.50
N THR A 515 11.92 -6.78 7.10
CA THR A 515 13.30 -6.31 6.95
C THR A 515 13.76 -6.26 5.49
N GLU A 516 13.40 -7.28 4.70
CA GLU A 516 13.74 -7.33 3.27
C GLU A 516 13.02 -6.27 2.43
N MET A 517 11.99 -5.61 2.99
CA MET A 517 11.19 -4.59 2.32
C MET A 517 11.51 -3.16 2.76
N GLU A 518 12.60 -2.95 3.49
CA GLU A 518 12.97 -1.64 4.04
C GLU A 518 13.06 -0.55 2.95
N ASP A 519 13.58 -0.90 1.76
CA ASP A 519 13.65 0.02 0.61
C ASP A 519 12.29 0.50 0.06
N TYR A 520 11.20 -0.13 0.50
CA TYR A 520 9.82 0.21 0.09
C TYR A 520 9.04 0.88 1.21
N ALA A 521 9.64 1.00 2.40
CA ALA A 521 8.96 1.53 3.57
C ALA A 521 8.59 3.01 3.40
N VAL A 522 7.37 3.33 3.81
CA VAL A 522 6.84 4.69 3.87
C VAL A 522 6.32 4.92 5.29
N PRO A 523 6.65 6.04 5.92
CA PRO A 523 6.10 6.38 7.23
C PRO A 523 4.57 6.37 7.22
N ILE A 524 3.96 5.87 8.30
CA ILE A 524 2.49 5.86 8.47
C ILE A 524 1.92 7.28 8.35
N SER A 525 2.63 8.26 8.87
CA SER A 525 2.27 9.67 8.76
C SER A 525 2.08 10.13 7.30
N ARG A 526 2.85 9.58 6.35
CA ARG A 526 2.74 9.96 4.93
C ARG A 526 1.42 9.48 4.29
N ILE A 527 0.98 8.25 4.57
CA ILE A 527 -0.29 7.73 4.04
C ILE A 527 -1.48 8.48 4.67
N LEU A 528 -1.41 8.78 5.97
CA LEU A 528 -2.43 9.58 6.66
C LEU A 528 -2.49 11.02 6.14
N GLN A 529 -1.33 11.63 5.88
CA GLN A 529 -1.25 12.96 5.27
C GLN A 529 -1.92 12.97 3.89
N GLU A 530 -1.58 12.01 3.04
CA GLU A 530 -2.18 11.90 1.70
C GLU A 530 -3.69 11.81 1.79
N GLY A 531 -4.22 10.90 2.60
CA GLY A 531 -5.66 10.72 2.78
C GLY A 531 -6.39 11.98 3.28
N LYS A 532 -5.76 12.77 4.15
CA LYS A 532 -6.33 14.05 4.63
C LYS A 532 -6.30 15.14 3.57
N GLU A 533 -5.23 15.27 2.80
CA GLU A 533 -5.14 16.25 1.71
C GLU A 533 -6.13 15.93 0.59
N GLU A 534 -6.22 14.69 0.19
CA GLU A 534 -7.14 14.22 -0.86
C GLU A 534 -8.62 14.41 -0.47
N ALA A 535 -8.95 14.32 0.82
CA ALA A 535 -10.31 14.47 1.33
C ALA A 535 -10.96 15.80 0.95
N ARG A 536 -10.16 16.84 0.76
CA ARG A 536 -10.63 18.19 0.43
C ARG A 536 -10.71 18.45 -1.07
N LEU A 537 -10.06 17.64 -1.88
CA LEU A 537 -9.80 17.92 -3.30
C LEU A 537 -10.45 16.91 -4.24
N LEU A 538 -10.70 15.68 -3.79
CA LEU A 538 -11.36 14.67 -4.59
C LEU A 538 -12.82 14.46 -4.15
N PRO A 539 -13.74 14.25 -5.11
CA PRO A 539 -15.09 13.78 -4.78
C PRO A 539 -15.04 12.49 -3.97
N GLY A 540 -15.92 12.34 -2.98
CA GLY A 540 -15.95 11.18 -2.09
C GLY A 540 -16.06 9.83 -2.82
N ILE A 541 -16.71 9.80 -4.00
CA ILE A 541 -16.86 8.60 -4.81
C ILE A 541 -15.52 8.04 -5.34
N PHE A 542 -14.47 8.85 -5.43
CA PHE A 542 -13.13 8.40 -5.80
C PHE A 542 -12.31 7.91 -4.61
N ARG A 543 -12.82 8.10 -3.39
CA ARG A 543 -12.12 7.83 -2.14
C ARG A 543 -12.91 6.84 -1.28
N THR A 544 -13.18 5.68 -1.85
CA THR A 544 -13.94 4.60 -1.18
C THR A 544 -13.04 3.63 -0.41
N ASP A 545 -11.72 3.74 -0.54
CA ASP A 545 -10.74 2.91 0.14
C ASP A 545 -10.47 3.36 1.58
N GLU A 546 -10.04 2.39 2.38
CA GLU A 546 -9.50 2.63 3.73
C GLU A 546 -7.97 2.48 3.73
N PRO A 547 -7.23 3.38 4.40
CA PRO A 547 -5.86 3.09 4.80
C PRO A 547 -5.84 1.94 5.79
N VAL A 548 -5.08 0.89 5.49
CA VAL A 548 -5.02 -0.32 6.30
C VAL A 548 -3.61 -0.60 6.77
N PHE A 549 -3.47 -0.84 8.06
CA PHE A 549 -2.23 -1.24 8.71
C PHE A 549 -2.31 -2.71 9.09
N ASN A 550 -1.25 -3.47 8.81
CA ASN A 550 -1.20 -4.88 9.17
C ASN A 550 -0.39 -5.05 10.45
N VAL A 551 -1.02 -5.63 11.47
CA VAL A 551 -0.40 -5.93 12.76
C VAL A 551 -0.05 -7.42 12.79
N PRO A 552 1.24 -7.78 13.08
CA PRO A 552 1.64 -9.18 13.14
C PRO A 552 0.76 -10.00 14.08
N GLY A 553 0.23 -11.13 13.61
CA GLY A 553 -0.61 -12.04 14.38
C GLY A 553 -2.03 -11.58 14.69
N LEU A 554 -2.35 -10.28 14.50
CA LEU A 554 -3.68 -9.72 14.78
C LEU A 554 -4.50 -9.44 13.51
N GLY A 555 -3.84 -9.22 12.38
CA GLY A 555 -4.50 -8.92 11.12
C GLY A 555 -4.49 -7.43 10.77
N LYS A 556 -5.60 -6.94 10.23
CA LYS A 556 -5.77 -5.53 9.84
C LYS A 556 -6.27 -4.70 11.02
N ASP A 557 -5.73 -3.51 11.11
CA ASP A 557 -6.22 -2.46 12.00
C ASP A 557 -6.42 -1.16 11.22
#